data_cf49e7cc5857966e78bbcfb87c78bf73
#
_entry.id   cf49e7cc5857966e78bbcfb87c78bf73
#
_cell.length_a   1.000
_cell.length_b   1.000
_cell.length_c   1.000
_cell.angle_alpha   90.00
_cell.angle_beta   90.00
_cell.angle_gamma   90.00
#
_symmetry.space_group_name_H-M   'P 1'
#
loop_
_entity.id
_entity.type
_entity.pdbx_description
1 polymer ?
#
loop_
_entity_poly.entity_id
_entity_poly.type
_entity_poly.pdbx_seq_one_letter_code
_entity_poly.pdbx_strand_id
1 'polypeptide(L)'
;MSRGFKGNVRVVLGLTIFFCAAVLSRAGTSVEIDLQEQRVYLLQNGRPVLASPISSGRYGHLTRTGSFSILDKERSHYSSMYGKIVDASGNTVVADADADMQVPRGGKFIPAPMHYFMRFNGGDGMHAGYLPGYPASHGCVRMPEQYAIAFFNAVQVGTAVTVFGRTPVNRYYSGQPQPTFQRRPRFGLPFDPRFPPPPPGVWWR
;
A
#
# COMPACT_ATOMS: atom_id res chain seq x y z
N MET A 1 12.71 -81.28 41.22
CA MET A 1 13.28 -79.91 41.46
C MET A 1 13.08 -79.08 40.22
N SER A 2 12.02 -78.20 40.25
CA SER A 2 11.68 -77.36 39.14
C SER A 2 11.77 -75.88 39.62
N ARG A 3 12.71 -75.15 39.06
CA ARG A 3 12.87 -73.72 39.35
C ARG A 3 12.07 -72.89 38.31
N GLY A 4 10.97 -72.27 38.79
CA GLY A 4 10.19 -71.33 38.01
C GLY A 4 10.94 -70.00 37.84
N PHE A 5 11.10 -69.60 36.59
CA PHE A 5 11.65 -68.28 36.21
C PHE A 5 10.49 -67.22 36.09
N LYS A 6 10.44 -66.32 37.05
CA LYS A 6 9.47 -65.21 37.01
C LYS A 6 10.09 -64.04 36.25
N GLY A 7 9.72 -63.93 35.01
CA GLY A 7 10.08 -62.74 34.20
C GLY A 7 9.17 -61.53 34.51
N ASN A 8 9.76 -60.48 35.03
CA ASN A 8 9.06 -59.16 35.22
C ASN A 8 9.00 -58.37 33.89
N VAL A 9 7.84 -58.30 33.30
CA VAL A 9 7.61 -57.44 32.17
C VAL A 9 7.40 -55.99 32.68
N ARG A 10 8.37 -55.10 32.45
CA ARG A 10 8.23 -53.66 32.71
C ARG A 10 7.59 -53.04 31.48
N VAL A 11 6.32 -52.67 31.60
CA VAL A 11 5.64 -51.85 30.62
C VAL A 11 6.13 -50.41 30.79
N VAL A 12 6.96 -49.96 29.87
CA VAL A 12 7.34 -48.52 29.78
C VAL A 12 6.27 -47.81 29.02
N LEU A 13 5.41 -47.08 29.74
CA LEU A 13 4.38 -46.23 29.16
C LEU A 13 5.08 -44.93 28.63
N GLY A 14 5.39 -44.92 27.34
CA GLY A 14 5.96 -43.73 26.68
C GLY A 14 4.91 -42.65 26.57
N LEU A 15 5.02 -41.59 27.39
CA LEU A 15 4.21 -40.40 27.31
C LEU A 15 4.71 -39.53 26.13
N THR A 16 4.09 -39.68 24.95
CA THR A 16 4.36 -38.84 23.79
C THR A 16 3.70 -37.47 24.03
N ILE A 17 4.48 -36.48 24.48
CA ILE A 17 4.07 -35.11 24.60
C ILE A 17 3.97 -34.55 23.18
N PHE A 18 2.74 -34.43 22.65
CA PHE A 18 2.44 -33.74 21.40
C PHE A 18 2.59 -32.22 21.63
N PHE A 19 3.75 -31.69 21.27
CA PHE A 19 4.01 -30.27 21.32
C PHE A 19 3.20 -29.61 20.19
N CYS A 20 1.95 -29.27 20.50
CA CYS A 20 1.13 -28.43 19.60
C CYS A 20 1.77 -27.05 19.60
N ALA A 21 2.63 -26.77 18.61
CA ALA A 21 3.12 -25.44 18.35
C ALA A 21 1.92 -24.58 17.97
N ALA A 22 1.32 -23.93 18.96
CA ALA A 22 0.36 -22.87 18.71
C ALA A 22 1.07 -21.80 17.90
N VAL A 23 0.74 -21.71 16.61
CA VAL A 23 1.11 -20.59 15.76
C VAL A 23 0.44 -19.38 16.41
N LEU A 24 1.19 -18.66 17.24
CA LEU A 24 0.80 -17.36 17.78
C LEU A 24 0.60 -16.44 16.58
N SER A 25 -0.61 -16.42 16.06
CA SER A 25 -1.05 -15.37 15.15
C SER A 25 -0.78 -14.06 15.87
N ARG A 26 0.26 -13.37 15.46
CA ARG A 26 0.60 -12.06 16.01
C ARG A 26 -0.60 -11.16 15.78
N ALA A 27 -1.38 -10.95 16.84
CA ALA A 27 -2.39 -9.92 16.91
C ALA A 27 -1.69 -8.59 16.58
N GLY A 28 -1.84 -8.11 15.35
CA GLY A 28 -1.07 -6.96 14.91
C GLY A 28 -1.75 -6.25 13.73
N THR A 29 -1.37 -5.00 13.56
CA THR A 29 -1.72 -4.20 12.38
C THR A 29 -0.82 -4.61 11.21
N SER A 30 -1.40 -4.75 10.01
CA SER A 30 -0.67 -4.94 8.76
C SER A 30 -1.36 -4.19 7.63
N VAL A 31 -0.65 -4.05 6.51
CA VAL A 31 -1.14 -3.37 5.31
C VAL A 31 -1.04 -4.32 4.13
N GLU A 32 -2.08 -4.39 3.32
CA GLU A 32 -2.09 -5.08 2.04
C GLU A 32 -2.41 -4.11 0.92
N ILE A 33 -1.58 -4.11 -0.14
CA ILE A 33 -1.73 -3.25 -1.30
C ILE A 33 -2.00 -4.13 -2.51
N ASP A 34 -3.23 -4.07 -3.04
CA ASP A 34 -3.64 -4.74 -4.27
C ASP A 34 -3.48 -3.78 -5.45
N LEU A 35 -2.45 -4.04 -6.25
CA LEU A 35 -2.15 -3.22 -7.43
C LEU A 35 -3.18 -3.43 -8.55
N GLN A 36 -3.80 -4.61 -8.63
CA GLN A 36 -4.78 -4.90 -9.67
C GLN A 36 -6.11 -4.20 -9.41
N GLU A 37 -6.58 -4.22 -8.16
CA GLU A 37 -7.80 -3.55 -7.73
C GLU A 37 -7.60 -2.06 -7.47
N GLN A 38 -6.34 -1.58 -7.46
CA GLN A 38 -5.96 -0.22 -7.06
C GLN A 38 -6.56 0.12 -5.69
N ARG A 39 -6.30 -0.76 -4.72
CA ARG A 39 -6.79 -0.65 -3.34
C ARG A 39 -5.69 -0.96 -2.34
N VAL A 40 -5.79 -0.33 -1.18
CA VAL A 40 -4.99 -0.66 0.00
C VAL A 40 -5.93 -0.97 1.16
N TYR A 41 -5.55 -1.97 1.94
CA TYR A 41 -6.28 -2.45 3.09
C TYR A 41 -5.42 -2.33 4.34
N LEU A 42 -6.01 -1.78 5.40
CA LEU A 42 -5.48 -1.85 6.76
C LEU A 42 -6.12 -3.05 7.44
N LEU A 43 -5.28 -3.94 7.95
CA LEU A 43 -5.75 -5.13 8.64
C LEU A 43 -5.44 -5.05 10.13
N GLN A 44 -6.35 -5.53 10.95
CA GLN A 44 -6.13 -5.81 12.37
C GLN A 44 -6.43 -7.27 12.63
N ASN A 45 -5.46 -7.98 13.18
CA ASN A 45 -5.56 -9.43 13.44
C ASN A 45 -5.94 -10.23 12.17
N GLY A 46 -5.39 -9.84 11.02
CA GLY A 46 -5.65 -10.47 9.72
C GLY A 46 -7.02 -10.15 9.12
N ARG A 47 -7.81 -9.25 9.72
CA ARG A 47 -9.11 -8.82 9.19
C ARG A 47 -9.03 -7.39 8.68
N PRO A 48 -9.49 -7.10 7.47
CA PRO A 48 -9.52 -5.74 6.95
C PRO A 48 -10.50 -4.88 7.76
N VAL A 49 -10.00 -3.75 8.29
CA VAL A 49 -10.78 -2.78 9.08
C VAL A 49 -10.95 -1.45 8.36
N LEU A 50 -10.11 -1.17 7.36
CA LEU A 50 -10.20 0.02 6.52
C LEU A 50 -9.69 -0.30 5.13
N ALA A 51 -10.34 0.25 4.09
CA ALA A 51 -9.89 0.16 2.71
C ALA A 51 -9.91 1.54 2.06
N SER A 52 -8.93 1.79 1.18
CA SER A 52 -8.82 3.03 0.42
C SER A 52 -8.57 2.73 -1.06
N PRO A 53 -9.16 3.51 -1.99
CA PRO A 53 -8.68 3.54 -3.34
C PRO A 53 -7.26 4.11 -3.36
N ILE A 54 -6.46 3.71 -4.36
CA ILE A 54 -5.10 4.20 -4.54
C ILE A 54 -4.83 4.58 -6.01
N SER A 55 -3.70 5.26 -6.23
CA SER A 55 -3.04 5.36 -7.51
C SER A 55 -1.59 4.92 -7.34
N SER A 56 -1.27 3.73 -7.81
CA SER A 56 0.07 3.13 -7.75
C SER A 56 0.99 3.63 -8.86
N GLY A 57 2.20 3.09 -8.91
CA GLY A 57 3.19 3.40 -9.94
C GLY A 57 2.71 3.12 -11.36
N ARG A 58 2.96 4.07 -12.29
CA ARG A 58 2.64 3.94 -13.72
C ARG A 58 3.62 3.02 -14.44
N TYR A 59 3.35 2.71 -15.68
CA TYR A 59 4.29 2.00 -16.55
C TYR A 59 5.65 2.73 -16.60
N GLY A 60 6.73 1.98 -16.48
CA GLY A 60 8.09 2.52 -16.36
C GLY A 60 8.50 2.86 -14.91
N HIS A 61 7.55 2.99 -13.99
CA HIS A 61 7.76 3.34 -12.59
C HIS A 61 6.84 2.51 -11.67
N LEU A 62 6.83 1.19 -11.88
CA LEU A 62 5.90 0.31 -11.17
C LEU A 62 6.22 0.25 -9.67
N THR A 63 5.17 0.31 -8.84
CA THR A 63 5.28 -0.06 -7.44
C THR A 63 5.72 -1.53 -7.34
N ARG A 64 6.76 -1.81 -6.56
CA ARG A 64 7.31 -3.16 -6.41
C ARG A 64 6.38 -4.04 -5.60
N THR A 65 6.16 -5.26 -6.09
CA THR A 65 5.45 -6.32 -5.35
C THR A 65 6.40 -7.03 -4.40
N GLY A 66 5.87 -7.55 -3.30
CA GLY A 66 6.64 -8.28 -2.30
C GLY A 66 6.15 -8.05 -0.87
N SER A 67 6.91 -8.54 0.07
CA SER A 67 6.69 -8.34 1.50
C SER A 67 7.72 -7.35 2.04
N PHE A 68 7.23 -6.30 2.66
CA PHE A 68 7.99 -5.17 3.19
C PHE A 68 7.56 -4.87 4.62
N SER A 69 8.15 -3.85 5.20
CA SER A 69 7.70 -3.25 6.45
C SER A 69 7.78 -1.72 6.34
N ILE A 70 7.00 -1.01 7.14
CA ILE A 70 7.15 0.44 7.28
C ILE A 70 8.54 0.74 7.82
N LEU A 71 9.34 1.49 7.06
CA LEU A 71 10.72 1.83 7.36
C LEU A 71 10.81 3.13 8.17
N ASP A 72 10.01 4.11 7.78
CA ASP A 72 9.83 5.37 8.49
C ASP A 72 8.50 6.05 8.15
N LYS A 73 8.21 7.15 8.84
CA LYS A 73 6.97 7.93 8.71
C LYS A 73 7.27 9.41 8.87
N GLU A 74 6.80 10.20 7.90
CA GLU A 74 6.93 11.65 7.92
C GLU A 74 5.58 12.33 7.66
N ARG A 75 5.18 13.24 8.54
CA ARG A 75 3.91 13.96 8.38
C ARG A 75 3.94 14.95 7.20
N SER A 76 5.08 15.59 6.97
CA SER A 76 5.28 16.58 5.92
C SER A 76 6.53 16.22 5.11
N HIS A 77 6.39 15.24 4.22
CA HIS A 77 7.43 14.82 3.31
C HIS A 77 7.27 15.52 1.94
N TYR A 78 8.39 15.78 1.28
CA TYR A 78 8.44 16.30 -0.08
C TYR A 78 9.38 15.44 -0.91
N SER A 79 9.00 15.15 -2.15
CA SER A 79 9.85 14.38 -3.03
C SER A 79 11.15 15.12 -3.35
N SER A 80 12.28 14.45 -3.20
CA SER A 80 13.57 14.98 -3.66
C SER A 80 13.78 14.84 -5.17
N MET A 81 12.98 13.98 -5.83
CA MET A 81 13.18 13.63 -7.25
C MET A 81 12.07 14.14 -8.18
N TYR A 82 10.84 14.28 -7.68
CA TYR A 82 9.68 14.57 -8.51
C TYR A 82 8.96 15.83 -8.05
N GLY A 83 8.42 16.57 -9.01
CA GLY A 83 7.76 17.82 -8.71
C GLY A 83 7.15 18.47 -9.95
N LYS A 84 7.17 19.79 -9.96
CA LYS A 84 6.79 20.61 -11.14
C LYS A 84 7.79 21.72 -11.33
N ILE A 85 7.92 22.18 -12.57
CA ILE A 85 8.68 23.40 -12.89
C ILE A 85 7.70 24.53 -13.17
N VAL A 86 7.98 25.68 -12.56
CA VAL A 86 7.25 26.93 -12.85
C VAL A 86 8.19 27.95 -13.48
N ASP A 87 7.64 28.83 -14.31
CA ASP A 87 8.36 29.98 -14.90
C ASP A 87 8.59 31.12 -13.89
N ALA A 88 9.20 32.21 -14.34
CA ALA A 88 9.45 33.40 -13.51
C ALA A 88 8.15 34.05 -13.00
N SER A 89 7.04 33.87 -13.68
CA SER A 89 5.71 34.38 -13.32
C SER A 89 4.94 33.45 -12.39
N GLY A 90 5.49 32.26 -12.08
CA GLY A 90 4.84 31.24 -11.24
C GLY A 90 3.91 30.28 -11.98
N ASN A 91 3.78 30.38 -13.31
CA ASN A 91 2.98 29.45 -14.09
C ASN A 91 3.67 28.10 -14.22
N THR A 92 2.90 27.01 -14.12
CA THR A 92 3.43 25.67 -14.30
C THR A 92 3.75 25.44 -15.78
N VAL A 93 5.04 25.22 -16.11
CA VAL A 93 5.53 24.91 -17.46
C VAL A 93 5.78 23.42 -17.65
N VAL A 94 6.12 22.69 -16.58
CA VAL A 94 6.22 21.23 -16.56
C VAL A 94 5.51 20.73 -15.30
N ALA A 95 4.42 19.98 -15.48
CA ALA A 95 3.58 19.54 -14.36
C ALA A 95 4.10 18.25 -13.70
N ASP A 96 4.87 17.43 -14.43
CA ASP A 96 5.45 16.17 -13.99
C ASP A 96 6.95 16.21 -14.32
N ALA A 97 7.71 16.87 -13.46
CA ALA A 97 9.12 17.16 -13.65
C ALA A 97 9.99 16.29 -12.74
N ASP A 98 11.11 15.83 -13.29
CA ASP A 98 12.21 15.28 -12.52
C ASP A 98 13.12 16.42 -12.02
N ALA A 99 13.75 16.24 -10.87
CA ALA A 99 14.55 17.28 -10.22
C ALA A 99 15.83 17.68 -11.01
N ASP A 100 16.26 16.85 -11.95
CA ASP A 100 17.40 17.08 -12.85
C ASP A 100 17.00 17.75 -14.18
N MET A 101 15.71 17.98 -14.42
CA MET A 101 15.25 18.70 -15.60
C MET A 101 15.70 20.17 -15.58
N GLN A 102 15.99 20.69 -16.77
CA GLN A 102 16.42 22.07 -16.92
C GLN A 102 15.30 23.05 -16.56
N VAL A 103 15.58 23.96 -15.64
CA VAL A 103 14.66 25.00 -15.20
C VAL A 103 14.83 26.24 -16.07
N PRO A 104 13.76 26.84 -16.63
CA PRO A 104 13.82 28.10 -17.39
C PRO A 104 14.41 29.22 -16.56
N ARG A 105 15.01 30.22 -17.23
CA ARG A 105 15.59 31.38 -16.54
C ARG A 105 14.53 32.10 -15.68
N GLY A 106 14.86 32.28 -14.39
CA GLY A 106 13.95 32.88 -13.41
C GLY A 106 12.85 31.96 -12.89
N GLY A 107 12.75 30.75 -13.43
CA GLY A 107 11.85 29.71 -12.92
C GLY A 107 12.42 28.95 -11.74
N LYS A 108 11.66 27.97 -11.25
CA LYS A 108 12.10 27.09 -10.17
C LYS A 108 11.44 25.71 -10.24
N PHE A 109 12.14 24.70 -9.74
CA PHE A 109 11.57 23.39 -9.44
C PHE A 109 10.83 23.47 -8.09
N ILE A 110 9.61 22.90 -8.05
CA ILE A 110 8.79 22.81 -6.85
C ILE A 110 8.58 21.32 -6.55
N PRO A 111 9.16 20.79 -5.46
CA PRO A 111 8.98 19.41 -5.05
C PRO A 111 7.52 19.03 -4.84
N ALA A 112 7.15 17.80 -5.22
CA ALA A 112 5.81 17.29 -4.99
C ALA A 112 5.59 17.04 -3.49
N PRO A 113 4.49 17.55 -2.89
CA PRO A 113 4.15 17.24 -1.51
C PRO A 113 3.67 15.80 -1.41
N MET A 114 4.15 15.10 -0.38
CA MET A 114 3.84 13.71 -0.05
C MET A 114 3.47 13.62 1.44
N HIS A 115 2.40 14.31 1.84
CA HIS A 115 1.99 14.37 3.24
C HIS A 115 1.57 12.99 3.77
N TYR A 116 1.81 12.76 5.06
CA TYR A 116 1.56 11.48 5.75
C TYR A 116 2.29 10.32 5.09
N PHE A 117 3.54 10.56 4.73
CA PHE A 117 4.41 9.58 4.07
C PHE A 117 4.74 8.41 5.00
N MET A 118 4.57 7.21 4.49
CA MET A 118 4.87 5.94 5.16
C MET A 118 5.72 5.11 4.20
N ARG A 119 7.04 5.20 4.35
CA ARG A 119 8.00 4.52 3.48
C ARG A 119 8.03 3.02 3.78
N PHE A 120 8.02 2.19 2.74
CA PHE A 120 8.10 0.74 2.90
C PHE A 120 9.16 0.07 2.02
N ASN A 121 9.67 0.74 0.96
CA ASN A 121 10.69 0.15 0.09
C ASN A 121 11.52 1.23 -0.62
N GLY A 122 12.82 1.33 -0.31
CA GLY A 122 13.70 2.33 -0.92
C GLY A 122 13.12 3.74 -0.81
N GLY A 123 12.76 4.37 -1.95
CA GLY A 123 12.04 5.64 -2.01
C GLY A 123 10.52 5.51 -2.06
N ASP A 124 9.98 4.29 -2.18
CA ASP A 124 8.55 4.06 -2.32
C ASP A 124 7.85 4.07 -0.96
N GLY A 125 6.72 4.75 -0.89
CA GLY A 125 5.87 4.83 0.29
C GLY A 125 4.41 5.07 -0.07
N MET A 126 3.54 4.96 0.92
CA MET A 126 2.15 5.41 0.85
C MET A 126 2.06 6.86 1.32
N HIS A 127 1.24 7.70 0.69
CA HIS A 127 1.06 9.09 1.10
C HIS A 127 -0.24 9.69 0.56
N ALA A 128 -0.65 10.85 1.09
CA ALA A 128 -1.73 11.64 0.54
C ALA A 128 -1.39 12.15 -0.85
N GLY A 129 -2.32 12.04 -1.80
CA GLY A 129 -2.10 12.54 -3.15
C GLY A 129 -3.33 12.44 -4.05
N TYR A 130 -3.26 13.09 -5.19
CA TYR A 130 -4.32 13.07 -6.19
C TYR A 130 -4.42 11.70 -6.87
N LEU A 131 -5.65 11.21 -7.00
CA LEU A 131 -6.00 9.98 -7.68
C LEU A 131 -6.74 10.28 -8.99
N PRO A 132 -6.08 10.11 -10.15
CA PRO A 132 -6.75 10.31 -11.45
C PRO A 132 -7.68 9.15 -11.84
N GLY A 133 -7.75 8.07 -11.03
CA GLY A 133 -8.54 6.87 -11.31
C GLY A 133 -7.76 5.78 -12.04
N TYR A 134 -6.46 5.94 -12.18
CA TYR A 134 -5.54 4.98 -12.79
C TYR A 134 -4.15 5.09 -12.14
N PRO A 135 -3.24 4.10 -12.34
CA PRO A 135 -1.85 4.18 -11.89
C PRO A 135 -1.13 5.35 -12.55
N ALA A 136 -0.63 6.30 -11.75
CA ALA A 136 -0.05 7.56 -12.24
C ALA A 136 1.16 8.03 -11.43
N SER A 137 1.64 7.28 -10.44
CA SER A 137 2.78 7.68 -9.63
C SER A 137 4.11 7.19 -10.23
N HIS A 138 5.22 7.60 -9.59
CA HIS A 138 6.58 7.15 -9.91
C HIS A 138 7.07 6.01 -9.00
N GLY A 139 6.15 5.18 -8.48
CA GLY A 139 6.46 4.05 -7.60
C GLY A 139 5.67 4.12 -6.28
N CYS A 140 5.49 5.28 -5.71
CA CYS A 140 4.69 5.49 -4.51
C CYS A 140 3.21 5.13 -4.70
N VAL A 141 2.51 4.94 -3.59
CA VAL A 141 1.09 4.65 -3.53
C VAL A 141 0.35 5.88 -3.01
N ARG A 142 -0.30 6.60 -3.92
CA ARG A 142 -1.13 7.77 -3.56
C ARG A 142 -2.48 7.31 -3.06
N MET A 143 -3.00 7.97 -2.03
CA MET A 143 -4.34 7.75 -1.49
C MET A 143 -5.01 9.07 -1.12
N PRO A 144 -6.35 9.15 -1.00
CA PRO A 144 -7.02 10.35 -0.52
C PRO A 144 -6.54 10.71 0.89
N GLU A 145 -6.42 12.00 1.18
CA GLU A 145 -5.77 12.51 2.40
C GLU A 145 -6.36 11.94 3.69
N GLN A 146 -7.69 11.85 3.79
CA GLN A 146 -8.35 11.29 4.97
C GLN A 146 -7.93 9.84 5.26
N TYR A 147 -7.71 9.04 4.22
CA TYR A 147 -7.21 7.67 4.36
C TYR A 147 -5.73 7.66 4.69
N ALA A 148 -4.92 8.53 4.06
CA ALA A 148 -3.51 8.65 4.41
C ALA A 148 -3.32 9.01 5.89
N ILE A 149 -4.13 9.91 6.45
CA ILE A 149 -4.17 10.24 7.87
C ILE A 149 -4.53 9.01 8.72
N ALA A 150 -5.58 8.28 8.34
CA ALA A 150 -6.05 7.12 9.09
C ALA A 150 -4.98 6.00 9.10
N PHE A 151 -4.40 5.68 7.95
CA PHE A 151 -3.31 4.71 7.84
C PHE A 151 -2.08 5.16 8.62
N PHE A 152 -1.67 6.43 8.45
CA PHE A 152 -0.52 7.00 9.17
C PHE A 152 -0.67 6.88 10.69
N ASN A 153 -1.86 7.08 11.22
CA ASN A 153 -2.11 6.97 12.66
C ASN A 153 -2.16 5.51 13.14
N ALA A 154 -2.57 4.58 12.27
CA ALA A 154 -2.74 3.18 12.63
C ALA A 154 -1.46 2.34 12.52
N VAL A 155 -0.54 2.68 11.58
CA VAL A 155 0.70 1.93 11.37
C VAL A 155 1.86 2.52 12.16
N GLN A 156 2.86 1.69 12.44
CA GLN A 156 4.12 2.06 13.08
C GLN A 156 5.30 1.57 12.24
N VAL A 157 6.49 2.09 12.50
CA VAL A 157 7.73 1.52 11.96
C VAL A 157 7.80 0.03 12.32
N GLY A 158 8.09 -0.82 11.33
CA GLY A 158 8.03 -2.27 11.45
C GLY A 158 6.68 -2.90 11.13
N THR A 159 5.59 -2.13 10.94
CA THR A 159 4.30 -2.69 10.47
C THR A 159 4.49 -3.39 9.13
N ALA A 160 4.03 -4.64 9.02
CA ALA A 160 4.13 -5.42 7.79
C ALA A 160 3.31 -4.80 6.65
N VAL A 161 3.90 -4.78 5.45
CA VAL A 161 3.26 -4.31 4.21
C VAL A 161 3.43 -5.39 3.15
N THR A 162 2.34 -5.89 2.60
CA THR A 162 2.34 -6.83 1.47
C THR A 162 1.81 -6.12 0.24
N VAL A 163 2.59 -6.13 -0.85
CA VAL A 163 2.19 -5.56 -2.14
C VAL A 163 2.05 -6.69 -3.14
N PHE A 164 0.89 -6.83 -3.75
CA PHE A 164 0.60 -7.93 -4.66
C PHE A 164 -0.27 -7.48 -5.84
N GLY A 165 -0.51 -8.41 -6.76
CA GLY A 165 -1.27 -8.16 -7.98
C GLY A 165 -0.42 -7.53 -9.09
N ARG A 166 -1.05 -7.26 -10.22
CA ARG A 166 -0.42 -6.64 -11.39
C ARG A 166 -1.03 -5.26 -11.60
N THR A 167 -0.18 -4.23 -11.64
CA THR A 167 -0.62 -2.86 -11.97
C THR A 167 -1.33 -2.85 -13.33
N PRO A 168 -2.56 -2.32 -13.44
CA PRO A 168 -3.24 -2.13 -14.70
C PRO A 168 -2.43 -1.24 -15.65
N VAL A 169 -2.30 -1.66 -16.90
CA VAL A 169 -1.59 -0.87 -17.90
C VAL A 169 -2.43 0.35 -18.24
N ASN A 170 -1.93 1.53 -17.89
CA ASN A 170 -2.52 2.76 -18.34
C ASN A 170 -1.86 3.22 -19.66
N ARG A 171 -2.60 3.10 -20.76
CA ARG A 171 -2.12 3.49 -22.09
C ARG A 171 -1.98 5.00 -22.30
N TYR A 172 -2.46 5.84 -21.38
CA TYR A 172 -2.33 7.31 -21.48
C TYR A 172 -0.87 7.78 -21.48
N TYR A 173 0.01 7.07 -20.78
CA TYR A 173 1.44 7.41 -20.75
C TYR A 173 2.26 6.70 -21.83
N SER A 174 1.67 5.77 -22.59
CA SER A 174 2.38 5.04 -23.65
C SER A 174 2.27 5.70 -25.05
N GLY A 175 1.66 6.88 -25.14
CA GLY A 175 1.48 7.59 -26.42
C GLY A 175 0.53 6.89 -27.41
N GLN A 176 -0.18 5.84 -26.99
CA GLN A 176 -1.14 5.14 -27.82
C GLN A 176 -2.57 5.62 -27.60
N PRO A 177 -3.41 5.72 -28.68
CA PRO A 177 -4.81 6.09 -28.55
C PRO A 177 -5.54 5.12 -27.62
N GLN A 178 -6.30 5.66 -26.66
CA GLN A 178 -7.13 4.89 -25.76
C GLN A 178 -8.23 4.15 -26.47
N PRO A 179 -8.49 2.87 -26.15
CA PRO A 179 -9.83 2.37 -26.35
C PRO A 179 -10.74 3.15 -25.40
N THR A 180 -11.78 3.76 -25.94
CA THR A 180 -12.85 4.37 -25.15
C THR A 180 -13.37 3.32 -24.16
N PHE A 181 -12.93 3.38 -22.93
CA PHE A 181 -13.61 2.70 -21.85
C PHE A 181 -14.96 3.42 -21.71
N GLN A 182 -15.97 2.88 -22.37
CA GLN A 182 -17.33 3.17 -21.96
C GLN A 182 -17.40 2.83 -20.48
N ARG A 183 -17.44 3.86 -19.63
CA ARG A 183 -17.86 3.71 -18.25
C ARG A 183 -19.22 3.00 -18.34
N ARG A 184 -19.22 1.70 -18.12
CA ARG A 184 -20.45 1.07 -17.66
C ARG A 184 -20.74 1.79 -16.35
N PRO A 185 -21.89 2.48 -16.24
CA PRO A 185 -22.29 3.00 -14.96
C PRO A 185 -22.39 1.77 -14.05
N ARG A 186 -21.42 1.59 -13.16
CA ARG A 186 -21.61 0.71 -12.01
C ARG A 186 -22.59 1.44 -11.11
N PHE A 187 -23.84 1.37 -11.48
CA PHE A 187 -24.92 1.56 -10.56
C PHE A 187 -24.70 0.59 -9.41
N GLY A 188 -24.49 1.15 -8.21
CA GLY A 188 -24.55 0.42 -6.96
C GLY A 188 -23.60 -0.76 -6.92
N LEU A 189 -22.34 -0.52 -6.47
CA LEU A 189 -21.68 -1.59 -5.76
C LEU A 189 -22.64 -1.94 -4.61
N PRO A 190 -23.13 -3.20 -4.51
CA PRO A 190 -23.84 -3.59 -3.32
C PRO A 190 -22.93 -3.22 -2.15
N PHE A 191 -23.49 -2.56 -1.16
CA PHE A 191 -22.85 -2.28 0.12
C PHE A 191 -22.14 -3.57 0.55
N ASP A 192 -20.80 -3.58 0.54
CA ASP A 192 -20.06 -4.74 1.00
C ASP A 192 -20.16 -4.75 2.51
N PRO A 193 -20.93 -5.67 3.13
CA PRO A 193 -21.18 -5.67 4.55
C PRO A 193 -19.90 -5.87 5.39
N ARG A 194 -18.76 -6.17 4.74
CA ARG A 194 -17.46 -6.32 5.38
C ARG A 194 -16.79 -4.97 5.69
N PHE A 195 -17.28 -3.87 5.13
CA PHE A 195 -16.71 -2.54 5.32
C PHE A 195 -17.77 -1.59 5.87
N PRO A 196 -17.52 -0.94 7.02
CA PRO A 196 -18.42 0.10 7.50
C PRO A 196 -18.49 1.25 6.48
N PRO A 197 -19.64 1.92 6.34
CA PRO A 197 -19.76 3.10 5.50
C PRO A 197 -18.77 4.18 6.00
N PRO A 198 -18.22 5.01 5.10
CA PRO A 198 -17.40 6.14 5.50
C PRO A 198 -18.19 7.05 6.44
N PRO A 199 -17.54 7.69 7.42
CA PRO A 199 -18.22 8.58 8.34
C PRO A 199 -18.97 9.68 7.59
N PRO A 200 -20.16 10.11 8.09
CA PRO A 200 -20.96 11.13 7.43
C PRO A 200 -20.18 12.44 7.34
N GLY A 201 -20.19 13.06 6.17
CA GLY A 201 -19.50 14.33 5.87
C GLY A 201 -18.41 14.25 4.81
N VAL A 202 -18.04 13.08 4.32
CA VAL A 202 -17.04 12.90 3.27
C VAL A 202 -17.72 12.75 1.91
N TRP A 203 -18.14 13.87 1.32
CA TRP A 203 -18.60 13.93 -0.06
C TRP A 203 -17.45 14.35 -0.98
N TRP A 204 -17.28 13.62 -2.04
CA TRP A 204 -16.31 13.86 -3.09
C TRP A 204 -16.54 15.23 -3.75
N ARG A 205 -15.58 16.13 -3.64
CA ARG A 205 -15.44 17.27 -4.55
C ARG A 205 -14.26 17.04 -5.45
#